data_44d1f76ecbb7aca4d2b1fe35dcfade8e
#
_entry.id   44d1f76ecbb7aca4d2b1fe35dcfade8e
#
_cell.length_a   1.000
_cell.length_b   1.000
_cell.length_c   1.000
_cell.angle_alpha   90.00
_cell.angle_beta   90.00
_cell.angle_gamma   90.00
#
_symmetry.space_group_name_H-M   'P 1'
#
loop_
_entity.id
_entity.type
_entity.pdbx_description
1 polymer ?
#
loop_
_entity_poly.entity_id
_entity_poly.type
_entity_poly.pdbx_seq_one_letter_code
_entity_poly.pdbx_strand_id
1 'polypeptide(L)'
;MPDAKAKIALELNGEPVEVAFAPHKTLLEVLREDLGLTGTKHGCELGECGTCTVLLDGTPVLSCLLLGLACAGHRVKTVEGMAERGTLHPLQEAFAELGAAQCGYCTPAFLLTAEALLASSPRPSRDEIKQALSGNLCRCTGYIKIYEAVELAAARLRGENASPAPETLYGVR
;
A
#
# COMPACT_ATOMS: atom_id res chain seq x y z
N MET A 1 6.03 -21.07 -30.49
CA MET A 1 6.62 -19.74 -30.77
C MET A 1 7.33 -19.34 -29.48
N PRO A 2 8.57 -18.88 -29.50
CA PRO A 2 9.16 -18.34 -28.27
C PRO A 2 8.30 -17.18 -27.83
N ASP A 3 7.88 -17.18 -26.58
CA ASP A 3 7.01 -16.15 -26.01
C ASP A 3 7.68 -14.79 -26.16
N ALA A 4 7.16 -13.98 -27.10
CA ALA A 4 7.68 -12.63 -27.32
C ALA A 4 7.41 -11.81 -26.06
N LYS A 5 8.46 -11.51 -25.30
CA LYS A 5 8.38 -10.63 -24.16
C LYS A 5 8.18 -9.19 -24.62
N ALA A 6 7.24 -8.50 -24.01
CA ALA A 6 7.14 -7.05 -24.10
C ALA A 6 8.15 -6.41 -23.16
N LYS A 7 8.72 -5.28 -23.53
CA LYS A 7 9.62 -4.49 -22.71
C LYS A 7 9.02 -3.10 -22.47
N ILE A 8 8.94 -2.68 -21.23
CA ILE A 8 8.50 -1.34 -20.85
C ILE A 8 9.52 -0.66 -19.96
N ALA A 9 9.51 0.67 -19.94
CA ALA A 9 10.18 1.50 -18.97
C ALA A 9 9.12 2.19 -18.10
N LEU A 10 9.36 2.25 -16.79
CA LEU A 10 8.51 2.92 -15.80
C LEU A 10 9.38 3.45 -14.65
N GLU A 11 8.83 4.34 -13.83
CA GLU A 11 9.46 4.70 -12.55
C GLU A 11 8.89 3.79 -11.46
N LEU A 12 9.75 3.07 -10.75
CA LEU A 12 9.36 2.15 -9.68
C LEU A 12 10.02 2.55 -8.37
N ASN A 13 9.21 2.92 -7.38
CA ASN A 13 9.70 3.38 -6.07
C ASN A 13 10.74 4.53 -6.17
N GLY A 14 10.55 5.44 -7.14
CA GLY A 14 11.42 6.59 -7.39
C GLY A 14 12.62 6.32 -8.29
N GLU A 15 12.81 5.08 -8.77
CA GLU A 15 13.92 4.69 -9.63
C GLU A 15 13.43 4.32 -11.03
N PRO A 16 14.15 4.71 -12.11
CA PRO A 16 13.82 4.28 -13.46
C PRO A 16 14.15 2.80 -13.63
N VAL A 17 13.15 2.02 -14.08
CA VAL A 17 13.25 0.57 -14.27
C VAL A 17 12.81 0.18 -15.68
N GLU A 18 13.58 -0.69 -16.32
CA GLU A 18 13.16 -1.40 -17.53
C GLU A 18 12.88 -2.88 -17.18
N VAL A 19 11.73 -3.39 -17.59
CA VAL A 19 11.34 -4.78 -17.33
C VAL A 19 10.78 -5.43 -18.58
N ALA A 20 11.08 -6.72 -18.75
CA ALA A 20 10.60 -7.53 -19.88
C ALA A 20 9.79 -8.74 -19.37
N PHE A 21 8.53 -8.84 -19.78
CA PHE A 21 7.57 -9.84 -19.28
C PHE A 21 6.60 -10.29 -20.40
N ALA A 22 5.84 -11.34 -20.14
CA ALA A 22 4.81 -11.81 -21.06
C ALA A 22 3.68 -10.77 -21.18
N PRO A 23 3.25 -10.38 -22.40
CA PRO A 23 2.34 -9.23 -22.61
C PRO A 23 0.98 -9.32 -21.89
N HIS A 24 0.56 -10.53 -21.52
CA HIS A 24 -0.72 -10.77 -20.83
C HIS A 24 -0.64 -10.61 -19.30
N LYS A 25 0.57 -10.46 -18.74
CA LYS A 25 0.74 -10.33 -17.28
C LYS A 25 0.09 -9.07 -16.74
N THR A 26 -0.57 -9.23 -15.61
CA THR A 26 -1.03 -8.13 -14.78
C THR A 26 0.16 -7.42 -14.13
N LEU A 27 -0.04 -6.18 -13.68
CA LEU A 27 0.98 -5.47 -12.92
C LEU A 27 1.38 -6.25 -11.66
N LEU A 28 0.43 -6.92 -11.00
CA LEU A 28 0.69 -7.76 -9.84
C LEU A 28 1.71 -8.87 -10.13
N GLU A 29 1.53 -9.60 -11.24
CA GLU A 29 2.45 -10.65 -11.68
C GLU A 29 3.82 -10.07 -12.04
N VAL A 30 3.87 -8.95 -12.76
CA VAL A 30 5.13 -8.28 -13.12
C VAL A 30 5.90 -7.86 -11.86
N LEU A 31 5.25 -7.22 -10.90
CA LEU A 31 5.89 -6.79 -9.66
C LEU A 31 6.47 -7.99 -8.88
N ARG A 32 5.70 -9.05 -8.73
CA ARG A 32 6.07 -10.19 -7.90
C ARG A 32 7.03 -11.16 -8.57
N GLU A 33 6.82 -11.47 -9.85
CA GLU A 33 7.53 -12.55 -10.55
C GLU A 33 8.71 -12.07 -11.36
N ASP A 34 8.57 -10.91 -12.03
CA ASP A 34 9.64 -10.39 -12.89
C ASP A 34 10.54 -9.40 -12.14
N LEU A 35 10.02 -8.66 -11.16
CA LEU A 35 10.76 -7.66 -10.37
C LEU A 35 11.08 -8.11 -8.94
N GLY A 36 10.52 -9.22 -8.46
CA GLY A 36 10.80 -9.78 -7.13
C GLY A 36 10.21 -8.97 -5.96
N LEU A 37 9.32 -7.98 -6.24
CA LEU A 37 8.68 -7.15 -5.22
C LEU A 37 7.47 -7.89 -4.64
N THR A 38 7.69 -8.66 -3.59
CA THR A 38 6.69 -9.55 -3.00
C THR A 38 5.81 -8.89 -1.93
N GLY A 39 6.05 -7.63 -1.59
CA GLY A 39 5.24 -6.85 -0.66
C GLY A 39 3.80 -6.68 -1.14
N THR A 40 3.60 -6.45 -2.45
CA THR A 40 2.27 -6.50 -3.06
C THR A 40 1.75 -7.93 -3.09
N LYS A 41 0.55 -8.19 -2.56
CA LYS A 41 0.06 -9.55 -2.29
C LYS A 41 -1.03 -10.00 -3.26
N HIS A 42 -1.03 -11.31 -3.59
CA HIS A 42 -2.19 -11.97 -4.18
C HIS A 42 -3.29 -12.14 -3.13
N GLY A 43 -4.54 -11.90 -3.51
CA GLY A 43 -5.69 -12.16 -2.65
C GLY A 43 -6.80 -12.85 -3.42
N CYS A 44 -7.70 -12.10 -4.03
CA CYS A 44 -8.86 -12.63 -4.75
C CYS A 44 -8.67 -12.68 -6.28
N GLU A 45 -7.79 -11.83 -6.84
CA GLU A 45 -7.60 -11.60 -8.30
C GLU A 45 -8.89 -11.22 -9.05
N LEU A 46 -9.90 -10.76 -8.30
CA LEU A 46 -11.23 -10.37 -8.78
C LEU A 46 -11.53 -8.88 -8.56
N GLY A 47 -10.55 -8.14 -7.99
CA GLY A 47 -10.73 -6.72 -7.71
C GLY A 47 -11.51 -6.39 -6.43
N GLU A 48 -11.76 -7.37 -5.54
CA GLU A 48 -12.63 -7.18 -4.37
C GLU A 48 -11.86 -6.94 -3.07
N CYS A 49 -10.73 -7.62 -2.85
CA CYS A 49 -10.08 -7.63 -1.52
C CYS A 49 -9.11 -6.48 -1.27
N GLY A 50 -8.65 -5.80 -2.31
CA GLY A 50 -7.71 -4.68 -2.22
C GLY A 50 -6.28 -5.01 -1.79
N THR A 51 -5.96 -6.29 -1.51
CA THR A 51 -4.64 -6.71 -1.00
C THR A 51 -3.49 -6.41 -1.98
N CYS A 52 -3.81 -6.32 -3.26
CA CYS A 52 -2.87 -6.02 -4.34
C CYS A 52 -2.73 -4.52 -4.65
N THR A 53 -3.26 -3.63 -3.80
CA THR A 53 -3.19 -2.18 -4.03
C THR A 53 -1.74 -1.70 -4.12
N VAL A 54 -1.46 -0.92 -5.16
CA VAL A 54 -0.24 -0.12 -5.36
C VAL A 54 -0.64 1.30 -5.70
N LEU A 55 0.31 2.24 -5.69
CA LEU A 55 0.03 3.59 -6.19
C LEU A 55 0.54 3.72 -7.63
N LEU A 56 -0.34 4.11 -8.53
CA LEU A 56 -0.02 4.51 -9.90
C LEU A 56 -0.17 6.03 -10.00
N ASP A 57 0.91 6.74 -10.23
CA ASP A 57 0.95 8.21 -10.21
C ASP A 57 0.34 8.82 -8.94
N GLY A 58 0.52 8.17 -7.79
CA GLY A 58 -0.02 8.57 -6.51
C GLY A 58 -1.46 8.14 -6.23
N THR A 59 -2.15 7.51 -7.19
CA THR A 59 -3.53 7.03 -7.04
C THR A 59 -3.55 5.54 -6.72
N PRO A 60 -4.29 5.08 -5.69
CA PRO A 60 -4.45 3.66 -5.39
C PRO A 60 -5.14 2.92 -6.53
N VAL A 61 -4.51 1.85 -7.02
CA VAL A 61 -5.05 0.97 -8.06
C VAL A 61 -4.89 -0.50 -7.69
N LEU A 62 -5.77 -1.34 -8.21
CA LEU A 62 -5.70 -2.79 -8.00
C LEU A 62 -4.81 -3.42 -9.07
N SER A 63 -3.58 -3.76 -8.69
CA SER A 63 -2.59 -4.30 -9.64
C SER A 63 -2.98 -5.62 -10.29
N CYS A 64 -3.89 -6.39 -9.70
CA CYS A 64 -4.41 -7.63 -10.29
C CYS A 64 -5.37 -7.40 -11.47
N LEU A 65 -5.92 -6.20 -11.63
CA LEU A 65 -6.83 -5.82 -12.72
C LEU A 65 -6.16 -4.94 -13.77
N LEU A 66 -4.92 -4.52 -13.55
CA LEU A 66 -4.17 -3.65 -14.45
C LEU A 66 -3.14 -4.46 -15.22
N LEU A 67 -3.15 -4.38 -16.55
CA LEU A 67 -2.10 -4.99 -17.37
C LEU A 67 -0.77 -4.29 -17.14
N GLY A 68 0.32 -5.05 -17.00
CA GLY A 68 1.66 -4.50 -16.85
C GLY A 68 2.04 -3.53 -17.97
N LEU A 69 1.60 -3.80 -19.20
CA LEU A 69 1.83 -2.92 -20.36
C LEU A 69 1.23 -1.52 -20.21
N ALA A 70 0.12 -1.38 -19.50
CA ALA A 70 -0.53 -0.09 -19.27
C ALA A 70 0.28 0.82 -18.34
N CYS A 71 1.32 0.30 -17.66
CA CYS A 71 2.17 1.06 -16.75
C CYS A 71 3.39 1.70 -17.43
N ALA A 72 3.55 1.56 -18.75
CA ALA A 72 4.67 2.15 -19.47
C ALA A 72 4.67 3.69 -19.33
N GLY A 73 5.80 4.23 -18.84
CA GLY A 73 5.98 5.67 -18.60
C GLY A 73 5.31 6.22 -17.35
N HIS A 74 4.62 5.39 -16.56
CA HIS A 74 3.98 5.79 -15.31
C HIS A 74 4.89 5.57 -14.09
N ARG A 75 4.52 6.19 -12.96
CA ARG A 75 5.16 6.01 -11.67
C ARG A 75 4.39 4.99 -10.85
N VAL A 76 5.04 3.90 -10.49
CA VAL A 76 4.48 2.85 -9.62
C VAL A 76 5.18 2.90 -8.27
N LYS A 77 4.39 2.97 -7.19
CA LYS A 77 4.91 2.85 -5.82
C LYS A 77 4.33 1.63 -5.15
N THR A 78 5.21 0.80 -4.58
CA THR A 78 4.87 -0.36 -3.77
C THR A 78 5.29 -0.12 -2.32
N VAL A 79 4.94 -1.02 -1.40
CA VAL A 79 5.27 -0.89 0.02
C VAL A 79 6.79 -0.86 0.26
N GLU A 80 7.57 -1.48 -0.61
CA GLU A 80 9.04 -1.46 -0.56
C GLU A 80 9.62 -0.05 -0.73
N GLY A 81 8.88 0.83 -1.41
CA GLY A 81 9.28 2.23 -1.60
C GLY A 81 8.76 3.18 -0.53
N MET A 82 8.16 2.70 0.56
CA MET A 82 7.66 3.59 1.62
C MET A 82 8.74 4.02 2.62
N ALA A 83 9.68 3.13 2.94
CA ALA A 83 10.79 3.46 3.81
C ALA A 83 11.88 4.20 3.03
N GLU A 84 12.37 5.31 3.56
CA GLU A 84 13.44 6.09 2.93
C GLU A 84 14.74 5.94 3.70
N ARG A 85 15.81 5.48 3.04
CA ARG A 85 17.17 5.36 3.61
C ARG A 85 17.21 4.65 4.95
N GLY A 86 16.37 3.63 5.14
CA GLY A 86 16.29 2.85 6.37
C GLY A 86 15.40 3.46 7.45
N THR A 87 14.79 4.62 7.21
CA THR A 87 13.81 5.24 8.12
C THR A 87 12.40 4.81 7.70
N LEU A 88 11.64 4.28 8.65
CA LEU A 88 10.25 3.92 8.41
C LEU A 88 9.39 5.15 8.15
N HIS A 89 8.40 5.00 7.29
CA HIS A 89 7.37 6.03 7.12
C HIS A 89 6.50 6.10 8.39
N PRO A 90 6.00 7.28 8.83
CA PRO A 90 5.17 7.42 10.03
C PRO A 90 3.96 6.48 10.09
N LEU A 91 3.37 6.12 8.93
CA LEU A 91 2.35 5.08 8.86
C LEU A 91 2.88 3.71 9.28
N GLN A 92 4.07 3.31 8.83
CA GLN A 92 4.67 2.02 9.18
C GLN A 92 4.97 1.96 10.69
N GLU A 93 5.51 3.04 11.26
CA GLU A 93 5.76 3.16 12.70
C GLU A 93 4.46 3.06 13.50
N ALA A 94 3.43 3.84 13.14
CA ALA A 94 2.14 3.82 13.83
C ALA A 94 1.46 2.44 13.76
N PHE A 95 1.54 1.75 12.61
CA PHE A 95 1.01 0.39 12.47
C PHE A 95 1.73 -0.60 13.39
N ALA A 96 3.05 -0.49 13.52
CA ALA A 96 3.84 -1.34 14.41
C ALA A 96 3.52 -1.05 15.89
N GLU A 97 3.51 0.21 16.29
CA GLU A 97 3.28 0.64 17.67
C GLU A 97 1.89 0.28 18.21
N LEU A 98 0.85 0.43 17.37
CA LEU A 98 -0.53 0.16 17.77
C LEU A 98 -0.96 -1.30 17.56
N GLY A 99 -0.11 -2.14 16.97
CA GLY A 99 -0.48 -3.50 16.61
C GLY A 99 -1.59 -3.54 15.54
N ALA A 100 -1.54 -2.62 14.59
CA ALA A 100 -2.51 -2.53 13.49
C ALA A 100 -2.34 -3.64 12.43
N ALA A 101 -1.40 -4.54 12.63
CA ALA A 101 -1.17 -5.73 11.83
C ALA A 101 -1.17 -6.97 12.72
N GLN A 102 -1.77 -8.07 12.23
CA GLN A 102 -1.67 -9.40 12.86
C GLN A 102 -0.93 -10.35 11.93
N CYS A 103 -1.60 -10.95 10.93
CA CYS A 103 -0.91 -11.79 9.96
C CYS A 103 -0.03 -10.97 8.98
N GLY A 104 -0.27 -9.68 8.83
CA GLY A 104 0.50 -8.78 7.98
C GLY A 104 0.15 -8.82 6.49
N TYR A 105 -0.73 -9.73 6.06
CA TYR A 105 -0.98 -9.96 4.62
C TYR A 105 -1.61 -8.76 3.91
N CYS A 106 -2.59 -8.10 4.51
CA CYS A 106 -3.25 -6.92 3.94
C CYS A 106 -2.51 -5.60 4.25
N THR A 107 -1.55 -5.62 5.16
CA THR A 107 -0.88 -4.41 5.66
C THR A 107 -0.24 -3.55 4.58
N PRO A 108 0.49 -4.10 3.59
CA PRO A 108 1.06 -3.29 2.51
C PRO A 108 0.03 -2.43 1.77
N ALA A 109 -1.11 -3.00 1.46
CA ALA A 109 -2.19 -2.30 0.76
C ALA A 109 -2.82 -1.20 1.61
N PHE A 110 -3.06 -1.46 2.90
CA PHE A 110 -3.55 -0.42 3.83
C PHE A 110 -2.58 0.75 3.97
N LEU A 111 -1.29 0.47 4.06
CA LEU A 111 -0.27 1.50 4.16
C LEU A 111 -0.26 2.43 2.94
N LEU A 112 -0.28 1.86 1.74
CA LEU A 112 -0.28 2.63 0.49
C LEU A 112 -1.58 3.41 0.30
N THR A 113 -2.73 2.81 0.58
CA THR A 113 -4.03 3.50 0.50
C THR A 113 -4.10 4.65 1.51
N ALA A 114 -3.62 4.43 2.74
CA ALA A 114 -3.55 5.47 3.75
C ALA A 114 -2.57 6.59 3.37
N GLU A 115 -1.42 6.27 2.76
CA GLU A 115 -0.48 7.27 2.24
C GLU A 115 -1.15 8.20 1.21
N ALA A 116 -1.87 7.63 0.26
CA ALA A 116 -2.61 8.41 -0.74
C ALA A 116 -3.69 9.30 -0.11
N LEU A 117 -4.41 8.78 0.89
CA LEU A 117 -5.37 9.57 1.66
C LEU A 117 -4.68 10.76 2.33
N LEU A 118 -3.60 10.52 3.08
CA LEU A 118 -2.90 11.56 3.85
C LEU A 118 -2.23 12.60 2.95
N ALA A 119 -1.83 12.23 1.74
CA ALA A 119 -1.32 13.16 0.74
C ALA A 119 -2.40 14.13 0.24
N SER A 120 -3.65 13.66 0.12
CA SER A 120 -4.79 14.48 -0.33
C SER A 120 -5.53 15.19 0.81
N SER A 121 -5.59 14.56 1.99
CA SER A 121 -6.25 15.06 3.19
C SER A 121 -5.35 14.88 4.41
N PRO A 122 -4.54 15.89 4.79
CA PRO A 122 -3.62 15.78 5.92
C PRO A 122 -4.30 15.68 7.29
N ARG A 123 -5.60 15.95 7.39
CA ARG A 123 -6.41 15.87 8.62
C ARG A 123 -7.71 15.14 8.36
N PRO A 124 -7.66 13.86 7.96
CA PRO A 124 -8.88 13.14 7.67
C PRO A 124 -9.67 12.88 8.96
N SER A 125 -10.96 12.99 8.88
CA SER A 125 -11.86 12.46 9.90
C SER A 125 -11.82 10.93 9.91
N ARG A 126 -12.26 10.31 11.01
CA ARG A 126 -12.36 8.85 11.09
C ARG A 126 -13.26 8.26 9.99
N ASP A 127 -14.29 8.96 9.59
CA ASP A 127 -15.20 8.49 8.54
C ASP A 127 -14.57 8.60 7.15
N GLU A 128 -13.77 9.63 6.88
CA GLU A 128 -12.96 9.70 5.66
C GLU A 128 -11.90 8.58 5.60
N ILE A 129 -11.27 8.25 6.73
CA ILE A 129 -10.35 7.11 6.81
C ILE A 129 -11.07 5.80 6.49
N LYS A 130 -12.24 5.55 7.10
CA LYS A 130 -13.04 4.36 6.82
C LYS A 130 -13.44 4.28 5.35
N GLN A 131 -13.88 5.40 4.78
CA GLN A 131 -14.28 5.48 3.38
C GLN A 131 -13.10 5.18 2.44
N ALA A 132 -11.95 5.79 2.67
CA ALA A 132 -10.76 5.58 1.84
C ALA A 132 -10.26 4.12 1.91
N LEU A 133 -10.31 3.51 3.09
CA LEU A 133 -9.83 2.14 3.33
C LEU A 133 -10.90 1.06 3.06
N SER A 134 -12.12 1.42 2.65
CA SER A 134 -13.23 0.47 2.48
C SER A 134 -12.97 -0.60 1.41
N GLY A 135 -12.12 -0.29 0.42
CA GLY A 135 -11.70 -1.24 -0.61
C GLY A 135 -10.62 -2.25 -0.17
N ASN A 136 -10.08 -2.13 1.05
CA ASN A 136 -9.04 -3.02 1.57
C ASN A 136 -9.63 -3.92 2.67
N LEU A 137 -9.60 -5.24 2.45
CA LEU A 137 -10.18 -6.19 3.40
C LEU A 137 -9.13 -6.74 4.37
N CYS A 138 -9.46 -6.75 5.65
CA CYS A 138 -8.70 -7.41 6.70
C CYS A 138 -9.58 -8.41 7.48
N ARG A 139 -9.13 -9.67 7.56
CA ARG A 139 -9.85 -10.73 8.31
C ARG A 139 -9.45 -10.81 9.78
N CYS A 140 -8.38 -10.15 10.20
CA CYS A 140 -7.76 -10.37 11.50
C CYS A 140 -8.06 -9.26 12.51
N THR A 141 -7.86 -7.98 12.14
CA THR A 141 -7.71 -6.85 13.08
C THR A 141 -9.02 -6.24 13.57
N GLY A 142 -10.14 -6.45 12.87
CA GLY A 142 -11.39 -5.73 13.12
C GLY A 142 -11.32 -4.22 12.82
N TYR A 143 -10.27 -3.77 12.11
CA TYR A 143 -10.05 -2.42 11.56
C TYR A 143 -9.76 -1.30 12.57
N ILE A 144 -10.21 -1.38 13.81
CA ILE A 144 -10.10 -0.26 14.77
C ILE A 144 -8.65 0.22 14.89
N LYS A 145 -7.71 -0.70 15.13
CA LYS A 145 -6.29 -0.37 15.24
C LYS A 145 -5.68 0.19 13.96
N ILE A 146 -6.20 -0.21 12.79
CA ILE A 146 -5.79 0.35 11.50
C ILE A 146 -6.20 1.83 11.42
N TYR A 147 -7.43 2.16 11.78
CA TYR A 147 -7.90 3.55 11.76
C TYR A 147 -7.14 4.43 12.75
N GLU A 148 -6.91 3.94 13.97
CA GLU A 148 -6.11 4.62 14.99
C GLU A 148 -4.67 4.86 14.54
N ALA A 149 -4.06 3.90 13.83
CA ALA A 149 -2.72 4.04 13.28
C ALA A 149 -2.64 5.11 12.18
N VAL A 150 -3.67 5.21 11.33
CA VAL A 150 -3.73 6.28 10.32
C VAL A 150 -3.89 7.65 10.97
N GLU A 151 -4.74 7.77 12.01
CA GLU A 151 -4.90 9.01 12.78
C GLU A 151 -3.60 9.45 13.45
N LEU A 152 -2.89 8.51 14.09
CA LEU A 152 -1.60 8.76 14.72
C LEU A 152 -0.54 9.21 13.70
N ALA A 153 -0.45 8.51 12.57
CA ALA A 153 0.47 8.85 11.50
C ALA A 153 0.15 10.24 10.90
N ALA A 154 -1.13 10.56 10.71
CA ALA A 154 -1.56 11.86 10.24
C ALA A 154 -1.10 12.99 11.18
N ALA A 155 -1.22 12.81 12.50
CA ALA A 155 -0.73 13.77 13.49
C ALA A 155 0.80 13.94 13.41
N ARG A 156 1.56 12.85 13.30
CA ARG A 156 3.02 12.88 13.17
C ARG A 156 3.49 13.58 11.90
N LEU A 157 2.85 13.30 10.78
CA LEU A 157 3.18 13.95 9.50
C LEU A 157 2.95 15.47 9.52
N ARG A 158 2.07 15.96 10.39
CA ARG A 158 1.88 17.40 10.64
C ARG A 158 2.87 17.99 11.64
N GLY A 159 3.83 17.20 12.15
CA GLY A 159 4.79 17.64 13.16
C GLY A 159 4.23 17.70 14.58
N GLU A 160 3.06 17.12 14.84
CA GLU A 160 2.49 17.03 16.18
C GLU A 160 3.23 15.95 16.98
N ASN A 161 3.58 16.25 18.24
CA ASN A 161 4.22 15.27 19.13
C ASN A 161 3.15 14.28 19.66
N ALA A 162 2.67 13.42 18.75
CA ALA A 162 1.61 12.48 19.03
C ALA A 162 2.18 11.09 19.39
N SER A 163 1.69 10.54 20.49
CA SER A 163 1.96 9.17 20.94
C SER A 163 0.65 8.39 21.07
N PRO A 164 0.69 7.06 21.00
CA PRO A 164 -0.50 6.24 21.22
C PRO A 164 -1.10 6.54 22.60
N ALA A 165 -2.42 6.64 22.68
CA ALA A 165 -3.09 6.72 23.97
C ALA A 165 -2.89 5.39 24.73
N PRO A 166 -2.65 5.40 26.06
CA PRO A 166 -2.43 4.19 26.86
C PRO A 166 -3.53 3.14 26.71
N GLU A 167 -4.77 3.58 26.57
CA GLU A 167 -5.96 2.74 26.38
C GLU A 167 -5.97 2.00 25.03
N THR A 168 -5.31 2.58 24.02
CA THR A 168 -5.22 2.01 22.68
C THR A 168 -4.22 0.87 22.60
N LEU A 169 -3.15 0.92 23.41
CA LEU A 169 -2.08 -0.09 23.42
C LEU A 169 -2.56 -1.47 23.89
N TYR A 170 -3.57 -1.52 24.79
CA TYR A 170 -4.00 -2.77 25.43
C TYR A 170 -5.40 -3.21 25.07
N GLY A 171 -6.12 -2.48 24.23
CA GLY A 171 -7.46 -2.86 23.77
C GLY A 171 -8.53 -2.94 24.88
N VAL A 172 -8.26 -2.41 26.05
CA VAL A 172 -9.19 -2.40 27.19
C VAL A 172 -10.00 -1.12 27.12
N ARG A 173 -11.27 -1.24 26.80
CA ARG A 173 -12.32 -0.27 27.08
C ARG A 173 -13.26 -0.87 28.10
#